data_41eca5542ba4e98f6deca89ec8a8d20d
#
_entry.id   41eca5542ba4e98f6deca89ec8a8d20d
#
_cell.length_a   1.000
_cell.length_b   1.000
_cell.length_c   1.000
_cell.angle_alpha   90.00
_cell.angle_beta   90.00
_cell.angle_gamma   90.00
#
_symmetry.space_group_name_H-M   'P 1'
#
loop_
_entity.id
_entity.type
_entity.pdbx_description
1 polymer ?
#
loop_
_entity_poly.entity_id
_entity_poly.type
_entity_poly.pdbx_seq_one_letter_code
_entity_poly.pdbx_strand_id
1 'polypeptide(L)'
;ALTRIAFEIIEKNHGCRNLLLAGVHTRGVPLAERIAQKLGEVEGFRPPVIALDIGPFRDDLPHQEAPVMPDIPGLAGCTVVIVDDVLYTGRSVRAAIEAVSRMGRAARIQLAVLIDRGHRELPIRPDYVGKNLPTAQNERVQVHLRETDGRDQVTIVKQ
;
A
#
# COMPACT_ATOMS: atom_id res chain seq x y z
N ALA A 1 -3.77 3.93 14.36
CA ALA A 1 -4.37 3.69 13.03
C ALA A 1 -3.97 2.34 12.45
N LEU A 2 -2.70 1.97 12.52
CA LEU A 2 -2.23 0.69 11.95
C LEU A 2 -2.80 -0.53 12.67
N THR A 3 -2.99 -0.44 13.98
CA THR A 3 -3.62 -1.53 14.76
C THR A 3 -5.05 -1.76 14.29
N ARG A 4 -5.81 -0.70 14.08
CA ARG A 4 -7.18 -0.77 13.56
C ARG A 4 -7.21 -1.37 12.15
N ILE A 5 -6.29 -0.93 11.29
CA ILE A 5 -6.16 -1.48 9.94
C ILE A 5 -5.88 -2.99 9.99
N ALA A 6 -4.99 -3.42 10.88
CA ALA A 6 -4.68 -4.85 11.03
C ALA A 6 -5.93 -5.65 11.41
N PHE A 7 -6.73 -5.17 12.37
CA PHE A 7 -7.97 -5.84 12.74
C PHE A 7 -8.99 -5.86 11.61
N GLU A 8 -9.12 -4.78 10.85
CA GLU A 8 -10.01 -4.71 9.70
C GLU A 8 -9.60 -5.71 8.60
N ILE A 9 -8.28 -5.86 8.37
CA ILE A 9 -7.75 -6.84 7.42
C ILE A 9 -8.12 -8.26 7.85
N ILE A 10 -7.93 -8.59 9.12
CA ILE A 10 -8.28 -9.90 9.66
C ILE A 10 -9.77 -10.18 9.47
N GLU A 11 -10.60 -9.22 9.81
CA GLU A 11 -12.05 -9.36 9.71
C GLU A 11 -12.50 -9.58 8.27
N LYS A 12 -12.03 -8.77 7.35
CA LYS A 12 -12.44 -8.85 5.94
C LYS A 12 -11.94 -10.11 5.26
N ASN A 13 -10.77 -10.61 5.64
CA ASN A 13 -10.13 -11.77 5.01
C ASN A 13 -10.29 -13.06 5.81
N HIS A 14 -11.00 -13.03 6.92
CA HIS A 14 -11.18 -14.18 7.81
C HIS A 14 -9.85 -14.80 8.25
N GLY A 15 -8.91 -13.95 8.63
CA GLY A 15 -7.56 -14.32 9.02
C GLY A 15 -6.50 -13.68 8.13
N CYS A 16 -5.26 -14.15 8.23
CA CYS A 16 -4.17 -13.55 7.48
C CYS A 16 -3.24 -14.56 6.77
N ARG A 17 -3.59 -15.85 6.75
CA ARG A 17 -2.70 -16.89 6.21
C ARG A 17 -2.52 -16.82 4.70
N ASN A 18 -3.49 -16.32 3.98
CA ASN A 18 -3.44 -16.21 2.52
C ASN A 18 -3.16 -14.79 2.07
N LEU A 19 -2.52 -13.99 2.91
CA LEU A 19 -2.17 -12.61 2.60
C LEU A 19 -0.73 -12.46 2.18
N LEU A 20 -0.49 -11.58 1.22
CA LEU A 20 0.80 -11.03 0.87
C LEU A 20 0.69 -9.52 0.96
N LEU A 21 1.53 -8.88 1.74
CA LEU A 21 1.54 -7.42 1.83
C LEU A 21 2.58 -6.87 0.85
N ALA A 22 2.16 -5.92 0.02
CA ALA A 22 3.01 -5.32 -0.99
C ALA A 22 3.14 -3.83 -0.69
N GLY A 23 4.26 -3.43 -0.09
CA GLY A 23 4.54 -2.05 0.26
C GLY A 23 5.08 -1.26 -0.92
N VAL A 24 4.43 -0.15 -1.26
CA VAL A 24 4.90 0.74 -2.31
C VAL A 24 6.14 1.49 -1.81
N HIS A 25 7.24 1.33 -2.52
CA HIS A 25 8.50 1.97 -2.20
C HIS A 25 8.33 3.50 -2.28
N THR A 26 8.70 4.32 -1.28
CA THR A 26 9.60 4.01 -0.16
C THR A 26 8.85 3.74 1.14
N ARG A 27 7.86 4.57 1.50
CA ARG A 27 7.23 4.57 2.82
C ARG A 27 6.16 3.50 3.00
N GLY A 28 5.62 2.98 1.91
CA GLY A 28 4.70 1.85 1.99
C GLY A 28 5.35 0.58 2.54
N VAL A 29 6.66 0.41 2.35
CA VAL A 29 7.38 -0.78 2.82
C VAL A 29 7.41 -0.85 4.35
N PRO A 30 7.90 0.16 5.09
CA PRO A 30 7.86 0.11 6.55
C PRO A 30 6.44 0.07 7.11
N LEU A 31 5.46 0.69 6.45
CA LEU A 31 4.06 0.58 6.86
C LEU A 31 3.55 -0.86 6.72
N ALA A 32 3.86 -1.52 5.60
CA ALA A 32 3.51 -2.92 5.39
C ALA A 32 4.16 -3.82 6.44
N GLU A 33 5.44 -3.58 6.77
CA GLU A 33 6.13 -4.32 7.81
C GLU A 33 5.47 -4.13 9.18
N ARG A 34 5.07 -2.93 9.52
CA ARG A 34 4.36 -2.66 10.78
C ARG A 34 3.00 -3.37 10.84
N ILE A 35 2.28 -3.39 9.73
CA ILE A 35 1.00 -4.11 9.64
C ILE A 35 1.23 -5.61 9.78
N ALA A 36 2.21 -6.17 9.08
CA ALA A 36 2.56 -7.59 9.17
C ALA A 36 2.93 -7.99 10.60
N GLN A 37 3.68 -7.15 11.30
CA GLN A 37 4.03 -7.37 12.69
C GLN A 37 2.79 -7.46 13.58
N LYS A 38 1.85 -6.53 13.41
CA LYS A 38 0.61 -6.52 14.19
C LYS A 38 -0.27 -7.74 13.88
N LEU A 39 -0.34 -8.13 12.62
CA LEU A 39 -1.06 -9.35 12.21
C LEU A 39 -0.45 -10.58 12.88
N GLY A 40 0.87 -10.66 12.92
CA GLY A 40 1.58 -11.75 13.59
C GLY A 40 1.31 -11.81 15.09
N GLU A 41 1.24 -10.65 15.74
CA GLU A 41 0.94 -10.56 17.17
C GLU A 41 -0.48 -11.03 17.49
N VAL A 42 -1.44 -10.73 16.62
CA VAL A 42 -2.86 -11.06 16.84
C VAL A 42 -3.18 -12.50 16.42
N GLU A 43 -2.70 -12.91 15.25
CA GLU A 43 -3.08 -14.20 14.64
C GLU A 43 -2.03 -15.30 14.81
N GLY A 44 -0.85 -14.97 15.32
CA GLY A 44 0.23 -15.95 15.44
C GLY A 44 0.88 -16.31 14.11
N PHE A 45 0.58 -15.61 13.03
CA PHE A 45 1.17 -15.79 11.72
C PHE A 45 1.45 -14.43 11.08
N ARG A 46 2.71 -14.20 10.77
CA ARG A 46 3.12 -12.96 10.10
C ARG A 46 3.11 -13.14 8.59
N PRO A 47 2.24 -12.45 7.85
CA PRO A 47 2.25 -12.52 6.38
C PRO A 47 3.57 -12.02 5.80
N PRO A 48 4.01 -12.57 4.67
CA PRO A 48 5.18 -12.06 3.98
C PRO A 48 4.93 -10.66 3.44
N VAL A 49 6.00 -9.87 3.35
CA VAL A 49 5.99 -8.51 2.82
C VAL A 49 6.95 -8.44 1.64
N ILE A 50 6.50 -7.84 0.56
CA ILE A 50 7.35 -7.50 -0.59
C ILE A 50 7.35 -6.00 -0.80
N ALA A 51 8.42 -5.50 -1.39
CA ALA A 51 8.53 -4.10 -1.81
C ALA A 51 8.19 -3.98 -3.28
N LEU A 52 7.40 -2.97 -3.64
CA LEU A 52 7.06 -2.66 -5.03
C LEU A 52 7.74 -1.37 -5.46
N ASP A 53 8.58 -1.46 -6.48
CA ASP A 53 9.05 -0.29 -7.20
C ASP A 53 8.08 -0.02 -8.35
N ILE A 54 7.30 1.05 -8.24
CA ILE A 54 6.27 1.40 -9.22
C ILE A 54 6.76 2.34 -10.31
N GLY A 55 8.01 2.85 -10.21
CA GLY A 55 8.55 3.80 -11.18
C GLY A 55 8.35 3.37 -12.63
N PRO A 56 8.71 2.13 -13.00
CA PRO A 56 8.55 1.66 -14.38
C PRO A 56 7.11 1.58 -14.88
N PHE A 57 6.13 1.57 -13.99
CA PHE A 57 4.71 1.41 -14.32
C PHE A 57 3.92 2.71 -14.25
N ARG A 58 4.56 3.83 -13.86
CA ARG A 58 3.87 5.11 -13.75
C ARG A 58 3.65 5.71 -15.13
N ASP A 59 2.44 6.23 -15.35
CA ASP A 59 2.05 6.88 -16.61
C ASP A 59 2.34 8.37 -16.65
N ASP A 60 2.73 8.97 -15.52
CA ASP A 60 3.09 10.39 -15.39
C ASP A 60 4.61 10.64 -15.51
N LEU A 61 5.38 9.59 -15.81
CA LEU A 61 6.82 9.65 -16.03
C LEU A 61 7.16 9.27 -17.47
N PRO A 62 8.38 9.62 -17.96
CA PRO A 62 8.81 9.17 -19.29
C PRO A 62 8.67 7.66 -19.42
N HIS A 63 8.28 7.23 -20.61
CA HIS A 63 8.08 5.81 -20.88
C HIS A 63 9.35 5.01 -20.58
N GLN A 64 9.21 4.01 -19.74
CA GLN A 64 10.23 3.02 -19.44
C GLN A 64 9.70 1.65 -19.82
N GLU A 65 10.57 0.81 -20.37
CA GLU A 65 10.21 -0.56 -20.60
C GLU A 65 9.95 -1.24 -19.24
N ALA A 66 8.79 -1.88 -19.11
CA ALA A 66 8.44 -2.57 -17.88
C ALA A 66 9.42 -3.71 -17.62
N PRO A 67 10.01 -3.81 -16.43
CA PRO A 67 10.90 -4.90 -16.10
C PRO A 67 10.15 -6.22 -16.05
N VAL A 68 10.87 -7.32 -16.28
CA VAL A 68 10.32 -8.65 -16.02
C VAL A 68 10.24 -8.80 -14.51
N MET A 69 9.02 -8.93 -13.98
CA MET A 69 8.80 -9.14 -12.55
C MET A 69 8.93 -10.63 -12.24
N PRO A 70 9.52 -10.99 -11.09
CA PRO A 70 9.60 -12.39 -10.71
C PRO A 70 8.22 -12.97 -10.44
N ASP A 71 7.97 -14.20 -10.88
CA ASP A 71 6.78 -14.93 -10.51
C ASP A 71 6.84 -15.29 -9.03
N ILE A 72 5.69 -15.17 -8.36
CA ILE A 72 5.57 -15.55 -6.95
C ILE A 72 4.77 -16.84 -6.86
N PRO A 73 5.42 -17.96 -6.44
CA PRO A 73 4.70 -19.21 -6.27
C PRO A 73 3.55 -19.08 -5.27
N GLY A 74 2.38 -19.61 -5.65
CA GLY A 74 1.21 -19.57 -4.79
C GLY A 74 0.43 -18.26 -4.81
N LEU A 75 0.81 -17.31 -5.65
CA LEU A 75 0.12 -16.01 -5.73
C LEU A 75 -1.36 -16.16 -6.09
N ALA A 76 -1.71 -17.14 -6.90
CA ALA A 76 -3.09 -17.39 -7.32
C ALA A 76 -4.04 -17.65 -6.14
N GLY A 77 -3.55 -18.18 -5.02
CA GLY A 77 -4.31 -18.42 -3.81
C GLY A 77 -4.26 -17.27 -2.81
N CYS A 78 -3.56 -16.17 -3.14
CA CYS A 78 -3.32 -15.08 -2.20
C CYS A 78 -4.19 -13.87 -2.48
N THR A 79 -4.54 -13.17 -1.41
CA THR A 79 -4.98 -11.78 -1.47
C THR A 79 -3.75 -10.89 -1.26
N VAL A 80 -3.47 -10.03 -2.22
CA VAL A 80 -2.38 -9.05 -2.11
C VAL A 80 -2.96 -7.75 -1.55
N VAL A 81 -2.43 -7.30 -0.44
CA VAL A 81 -2.78 -6.00 0.13
C VAL A 81 -1.67 -5.02 -0.23
N ILE A 82 -1.98 -4.10 -1.13
CA ILE A 82 -1.06 -3.01 -1.48
C ILE A 82 -1.10 -1.99 -0.36
N VAL A 83 0.07 -1.59 0.14
CA VAL A 83 0.19 -0.65 1.25
C VAL A 83 0.95 0.59 0.78
N ASP A 84 0.36 1.76 0.99
CA ASP A 84 0.99 3.04 0.68
C ASP A 84 0.74 4.05 1.80
N ASP A 85 1.50 5.14 1.79
CA ASP A 85 1.38 6.18 2.81
C ASP A 85 0.22 7.13 2.52
N VAL A 86 0.16 7.71 1.32
CA VAL A 86 -0.84 8.71 0.95
C VAL A 86 -1.53 8.34 -0.35
N LEU A 87 -2.85 8.35 -0.32
CA LEU A 87 -3.68 8.19 -1.51
C LEU A 87 -4.14 9.57 -1.99
N TYR A 88 -3.79 9.92 -3.21
CA TYR A 88 -4.10 11.19 -3.86
C TYR A 88 -4.92 10.96 -5.12
N THR A 89 -4.30 11.01 -6.30
CA THR A 89 -5.01 10.86 -7.57
C THR A 89 -5.41 9.41 -7.87
N GLY A 90 -4.72 8.45 -7.29
CA GLY A 90 -4.87 7.02 -7.56
C GLY A 90 -3.85 6.48 -8.58
N ARG A 91 -3.01 7.33 -9.16
CA ARG A 91 -2.08 6.91 -10.21
C ARG A 91 -0.95 6.02 -9.69
N SER A 92 -0.47 6.26 -8.47
CA SER A 92 0.51 5.36 -7.83
C SER A 92 -0.08 3.98 -7.57
N VAL A 93 -1.35 3.93 -7.17
CA VAL A 93 -2.05 2.66 -6.93
C VAL A 93 -2.26 1.91 -8.23
N ARG A 94 -2.64 2.62 -9.31
CA ARG A 94 -2.77 2.00 -10.63
C ARG A 94 -1.46 1.33 -11.05
N ALA A 95 -0.35 2.04 -10.88
CA ALA A 95 0.98 1.50 -11.18
C ALA A 95 1.31 0.29 -10.30
N ALA A 96 0.95 0.33 -9.03
CA ALA A 96 1.16 -0.78 -8.10
C ALA A 96 0.34 -2.01 -8.50
N ILE A 97 -0.90 -1.84 -8.92
CA ILE A 97 -1.75 -2.94 -9.41
C ILE A 97 -1.11 -3.57 -10.66
N GLU A 98 -0.60 -2.77 -11.58
CA GLU A 98 0.09 -3.28 -12.76
C GLU A 98 1.34 -4.07 -12.37
N ALA A 99 2.15 -3.57 -11.44
CA ALA A 99 3.33 -4.26 -10.95
C ALA A 99 2.98 -5.64 -10.36
N VAL A 100 1.94 -5.70 -9.51
CA VAL A 100 1.46 -6.96 -8.95
C VAL A 100 0.98 -7.91 -10.04
N SER A 101 0.26 -7.40 -11.03
CA SER A 101 -0.27 -8.21 -12.15
C SER A 101 0.85 -8.83 -13.00
N ARG A 102 2.03 -8.20 -13.03
CA ARG A 102 3.21 -8.75 -13.71
C ARG A 102 3.88 -9.89 -12.94
N MET A 103 3.61 -10.00 -11.64
CA MET A 103 4.14 -11.09 -10.80
C MET A 103 3.29 -12.36 -10.88
N GLY A 104 2.06 -12.25 -11.36
CA GLY A 104 1.10 -13.33 -11.47
C GLY A 104 -0.32 -12.82 -11.24
N ARG A 105 -1.27 -13.75 -11.20
CA ARG A 105 -2.66 -13.41 -10.96
C ARG A 105 -3.05 -13.72 -9.51
N ALA A 106 -3.08 -12.70 -8.68
CA ALA A 106 -3.57 -12.84 -7.31
C ALA A 106 -5.08 -13.17 -7.31
N ALA A 107 -5.55 -13.84 -6.28
CA ALA A 107 -6.97 -14.10 -6.08
C ALA A 107 -7.74 -12.80 -5.91
N ARG A 108 -7.17 -11.86 -5.18
CA ARG A 108 -7.72 -10.51 -4.94
C ARG A 108 -6.60 -9.53 -4.73
N ILE A 109 -6.88 -8.25 -5.00
CA ILE A 109 -5.99 -7.14 -4.66
C ILE A 109 -6.79 -6.16 -3.82
N GLN A 110 -6.28 -5.82 -2.65
CA GLN A 110 -6.85 -4.85 -1.74
C GLN A 110 -5.86 -3.70 -1.55
N LEU A 111 -6.35 -2.57 -1.06
CA LEU A 111 -5.55 -1.38 -0.85
C LEU A 111 -5.69 -0.87 0.58
N ALA A 112 -4.56 -0.68 1.24
CA ALA A 112 -4.45 -0.04 2.55
C ALA A 112 -3.61 1.22 2.42
N VAL A 113 -4.11 2.35 2.91
CA VAL A 113 -3.38 3.61 2.93
C VAL A 113 -3.43 4.22 4.31
N LEU A 114 -2.35 4.89 4.70
CA LEU A 114 -2.33 5.59 5.98
C LEU A 114 -3.24 6.81 5.92
N ILE A 115 -3.12 7.60 4.86
CA ILE A 115 -3.87 8.85 4.67
C ILE A 115 -4.55 8.84 3.31
N ASP A 116 -5.84 9.14 3.30
CA ASP A 116 -6.57 9.46 2.08
C ASP A 116 -6.83 10.98 2.07
N ARG A 117 -6.21 11.69 1.14
CA ARG A 117 -6.32 13.14 1.07
C ARG A 117 -7.36 13.65 0.07
N GLY A 118 -8.00 12.75 -0.68
CA GLY A 118 -8.94 13.12 -1.73
C GLY A 118 -8.25 13.47 -3.05
N HIS A 119 -9.00 14.12 -3.95
CA HIS A 119 -8.56 14.58 -5.28
C HIS A 119 -8.26 13.44 -6.26
N ARG A 120 -9.13 12.42 -6.29
CA ARG A 120 -8.98 11.31 -7.23
C ARG A 120 -9.08 11.76 -8.68
N GLU A 121 -8.23 11.17 -9.52
CA GLU A 121 -8.35 11.23 -10.98
C GLU A 121 -8.75 9.88 -11.56
N LEU A 122 -8.58 8.80 -10.82
CA LEU A 122 -8.95 7.46 -11.21
C LEU A 122 -9.97 6.87 -10.23
N PRO A 123 -10.83 5.94 -10.67
CA PRO A 123 -11.87 5.35 -9.83
C PRO A 123 -11.28 4.29 -8.87
N ILE A 124 -10.42 4.71 -7.99
CA ILE A 124 -9.74 3.86 -7.01
C ILE A 124 -10.22 4.19 -5.61
N ARG A 125 -10.55 3.15 -4.86
CA ARG A 125 -11.06 3.26 -3.51
C ARG A 125 -10.23 2.38 -2.57
N PRO A 126 -9.76 2.91 -1.43
CA PRO A 126 -9.04 2.08 -0.47
C PRO A 126 -10.01 1.17 0.29
N ASP A 127 -9.56 -0.05 0.57
CA ASP A 127 -10.28 -0.98 1.45
C ASP A 127 -10.06 -0.63 2.91
N TYR A 128 -8.87 -0.12 3.24
CA TYR A 128 -8.47 0.22 4.60
C TYR A 128 -7.82 1.59 4.61
N VAL A 129 -8.27 2.47 5.50
CA VAL A 129 -7.79 3.84 5.59
C VAL A 129 -7.42 4.15 7.03
N GLY A 130 -6.23 4.65 7.27
CA GLY A 130 -5.84 5.12 8.59
C GLY A 130 -6.62 6.37 8.97
N LYS A 131 -6.61 7.38 8.10
CA LYS A 131 -7.34 8.63 8.32
C LYS A 131 -7.71 9.27 7.00
N ASN A 132 -8.95 9.74 6.89
CA ASN A 132 -9.37 10.64 5.83
C ASN A 132 -8.99 12.06 6.23
N LEU A 133 -8.20 12.72 5.40
CA LEU A 133 -7.68 14.04 5.68
C LEU A 133 -7.96 14.94 4.47
N PRO A 134 -9.16 15.57 4.40
CA PRO A 134 -9.49 16.46 3.29
C PRO A 134 -8.48 17.59 3.19
N THR A 135 -7.95 17.81 1.99
CA THR A 135 -6.96 18.83 1.73
C THR A 135 -7.35 19.69 0.53
N ALA A 136 -6.80 20.90 0.45
CA ALA A 136 -6.84 21.69 -0.77
C ALA A 136 -5.83 21.17 -1.78
N GLN A 137 -6.02 21.49 -3.07
CA GLN A 137 -5.10 21.02 -4.11
C GLN A 137 -3.68 21.59 -3.93
N ASN A 138 -3.57 22.79 -3.36
CA ASN A 138 -2.27 23.41 -3.08
C ASN A 138 -1.66 22.97 -1.75
N GLU A 139 -2.28 22.04 -1.06
CA GLU A 139 -1.73 21.41 0.14
C GLU A 139 -1.09 20.08 -0.19
N ARG A 140 -0.01 19.76 0.50
CA ARG A 140 0.67 18.49 0.35
C ARG A 140 0.71 17.79 1.70
N VAL A 141 0.38 16.50 1.71
CA VAL A 141 0.52 15.67 2.89
C VAL A 141 1.90 15.01 2.88
N GLN A 142 2.65 15.20 3.95
CA GLN A 142 3.95 14.55 4.13
C GLN A 142 3.86 13.56 5.28
N VAL A 143 4.22 12.32 5.01
CA VAL A 143 4.33 11.26 6.01
C VAL A 143 5.79 11.04 6.32
N HIS A 144 6.13 11.11 7.59
CA HIS A 144 7.44 10.76 8.10
C HIS A 144 7.34 9.50 8.93
N LEU A 145 8.23 8.56 8.69
CA LEU A 145 8.29 7.29 9.40
C LEU A 145 9.66 7.12 10.02
N ARG A 146 9.70 6.55 11.22
CA ARG A 146 10.95 6.36 11.96
C ARG A 146 12.00 5.62 11.14
N GLU A 147 11.59 4.60 10.41
CA GLU A 147 12.48 3.77 9.59
C GLU A 147 13.16 4.55 8.46
N THR A 148 12.50 5.56 7.92
CA THR A 148 12.96 6.34 6.76
C THR A 148 13.43 7.73 7.17
N ASP A 149 12.71 8.38 8.09
CA ASP A 149 12.83 9.81 8.39
C ASP A 149 13.29 10.10 9.81
N GLY A 150 13.47 9.07 10.64
CA GLY A 150 13.89 9.19 12.03
C GLY A 150 12.78 9.61 13.01
N ARG A 151 11.57 9.78 12.52
CA ARG A 151 10.41 10.15 13.37
C ARG A 151 9.12 9.69 12.72
N ASP A 152 8.07 9.55 13.52
CA ASP A 152 6.71 9.28 13.06
C ASP A 152 5.91 10.58 13.12
N GLN A 153 5.47 11.08 11.97
CA GLN A 153 4.73 12.33 11.89
C GLN A 153 3.98 12.44 10.58
N VAL A 154 2.80 13.05 10.60
CA VAL A 154 2.07 13.44 9.39
C VAL A 154 1.87 14.95 9.45
N THR A 155 2.25 15.65 8.39
CA THR A 155 2.13 17.10 8.28
C THR A 155 1.43 17.49 6.98
N ILE A 156 0.74 18.62 7.01
CA ILE A 156 0.18 19.26 5.83
C ILE A 156 1.02 20.49 5.54
N VAL A 157 1.53 20.57 4.31
CA VAL A 157 2.36 21.67 3.86
C VAL A 157 1.62 22.43 2.75
N LYS A 158 1.48 23.72 2.91
CA LYS A 158 0.90 24.58 1.90
C LYS A 158 1.95 24.93 0.84
N GLN A 159 1.60 24.73 -0.40
CA GLN A 159 2.49 25.04 -1.53
C GLN A 159 2.18 26.41 -2.12
#